data_6cecb7e3b31da6cf80714f73822ea59b
#
_entry.id   6cecb7e3b31da6cf80714f73822ea59b
#
_cell.length_a   1.000
_cell.length_b   1.000
_cell.length_c   1.000
_cell.angle_alpha   90.00
_cell.angle_beta   90.00
_cell.angle_gamma   90.00
#
_symmetry.space_group_name_H-M   'P 1'
#
loop_
_entity.id
_entity.type
_entity.pdbx_description
1 polymer ?
#
loop_
_entity_poly.entity_id
_entity_poly.type
_entity_poly.pdbx_seq_one_letter_code
_entity_poly.pdbx_strand_id
1 'polypeptide(L)'
;MGFFETILAPFRWLVSWIMFMFHEGFTYLGMDPASGWTWVLSIVGLVVVIRAALIPVFVKQIKAQRGMQALQPDLRKLQQKYKGKTDQLSRQAMTQEQMALYKRHGTNPFAACLPIIIQMPFFFALFTVLNGISRASEEGAQVGALSPDSVRQFDDATIFGAPLSSTFLGSFGAEMNVSVIILSVIMIIAMTASQFITQKQIMAKNMSAEALQSPFMRQQKIMLYILPLVFGIGGINFPIGVLVYWTTTNIWTMAQQFYVIRKMPTPGSPAAKALADRRAKKGLPVAPLLGERKTEPAIEAVPEVRGQRVQPQRKKRKKR
;
A
#
# COMPACT_ATOMS: atom_id res chain seq x y z
N MET A 1 -1.10 -22.24 20.12
CA MET A 1 -1.28 -21.00 19.30
C MET A 1 0.10 -20.49 18.89
N GLY A 2 0.33 -20.31 17.59
CA GLY A 2 1.61 -19.78 17.11
C GLY A 2 1.74 -18.27 17.41
N PHE A 3 2.97 -17.77 17.45
CA PHE A 3 3.28 -16.35 17.69
C PHE A 3 2.44 -15.39 16.80
N PHE A 4 2.27 -15.74 15.53
CA PHE A 4 1.44 -14.95 14.60
C PHE A 4 -0.05 -14.94 14.97
N GLU A 5 -0.60 -16.03 15.45
CA GLU A 5 -2.00 -16.11 15.88
C GLU A 5 -2.27 -15.20 17.08
N THR A 6 -1.34 -15.17 18.04
CA THR A 6 -1.46 -14.31 19.23
C THR A 6 -1.43 -12.82 18.85
N ILE A 7 -0.54 -12.41 17.93
CA ILE A 7 -0.46 -11.02 17.47
C ILE A 7 -1.70 -10.63 16.66
N LEU A 8 -2.24 -11.53 15.84
CA LEU A 8 -3.41 -11.27 15.01
C LEU A 8 -4.74 -11.35 15.76
N ALA A 9 -4.78 -11.99 16.94
CA ALA A 9 -6.00 -12.20 17.70
C ALA A 9 -6.80 -10.89 17.97
N PRO A 10 -6.20 -9.79 18.46
CA PRO A 10 -6.93 -8.54 18.70
C PRO A 10 -7.45 -7.92 17.39
N PHE A 11 -6.71 -8.05 16.28
CA PHE A 11 -7.15 -7.55 14.97
C PHE A 11 -8.29 -8.42 14.40
N ARG A 12 -8.23 -9.74 14.56
CA ARG A 12 -9.29 -10.65 14.15
C ARG A 12 -10.59 -10.34 14.89
N TRP A 13 -10.50 -10.14 16.21
CA TRP A 13 -11.64 -9.75 17.01
C TRP A 13 -12.20 -8.40 16.56
N LEU A 14 -11.35 -7.40 16.35
CA LEU A 14 -11.76 -6.06 15.93
C LEU A 14 -12.45 -6.07 14.56
N VAL A 15 -11.88 -6.73 13.55
CA VAL A 15 -12.44 -6.75 12.20
C VAL A 15 -13.76 -7.52 12.15
N SER A 16 -13.86 -8.66 12.85
CA SER A 16 -15.09 -9.41 12.93
C SER A 16 -16.17 -8.68 13.74
N TRP A 17 -15.79 -7.96 14.79
CA TRP A 17 -16.71 -7.13 15.58
C TRP A 17 -17.29 -5.97 14.77
N ILE A 18 -16.45 -5.23 14.03
CA ILE A 18 -16.93 -4.15 13.16
C ILE A 18 -17.86 -4.71 12.07
N MET A 19 -17.50 -5.83 11.45
CA MET A 19 -18.32 -6.48 10.44
C MET A 19 -19.68 -6.89 11.03
N PHE A 20 -19.69 -7.49 12.22
CA PHE A 20 -20.90 -7.86 12.93
C PHE A 20 -21.78 -6.65 13.27
N MET A 21 -21.19 -5.55 13.74
CA MET A 21 -21.94 -4.32 14.03
C MET A 21 -22.66 -3.75 12.80
N PHE A 22 -22.01 -3.80 11.65
CA PHE A 22 -22.68 -3.40 10.39
C PHE A 22 -23.78 -4.39 9.99
N HIS A 23 -23.55 -5.68 10.17
CA HIS A 23 -24.54 -6.70 9.88
C HIS A 23 -25.80 -6.51 10.73
N GLU A 24 -25.67 -6.36 12.05
CA GLU A 24 -26.79 -6.07 12.94
C GLU A 24 -27.45 -4.73 12.59
N GLY A 25 -26.67 -3.70 12.27
CA GLY A 25 -27.19 -2.41 11.87
C GLY A 25 -28.05 -2.49 10.60
N PHE A 26 -27.61 -3.21 9.57
CA PHE A 26 -28.38 -3.40 8.35
C PHE A 26 -29.61 -4.30 8.57
N THR A 27 -29.49 -5.30 9.42
CA THR A 27 -30.61 -6.13 9.84
C THR A 27 -31.69 -5.30 10.56
N TYR A 28 -31.27 -4.41 11.46
CA TYR A 28 -32.17 -3.49 12.14
C TYR A 28 -32.86 -2.52 11.17
N LEU A 29 -32.21 -2.15 10.06
CA LEU A 29 -32.79 -1.32 8.99
C LEU A 29 -33.72 -2.11 8.06
N GLY A 30 -33.97 -3.40 8.33
CA GLY A 30 -34.91 -4.23 7.62
C GLY A 30 -34.31 -5.10 6.52
N MET A 31 -32.98 -5.22 6.45
CA MET A 31 -32.34 -6.18 5.54
C MET A 31 -32.41 -7.58 6.14
N ASP A 32 -32.58 -8.59 5.27
CA ASP A 32 -32.57 -10.00 5.69
C ASP A 32 -31.17 -10.38 6.20
N PRO A 33 -31.01 -10.87 7.46
CA PRO A 33 -29.73 -11.27 8.02
C PRO A 33 -29.07 -12.44 7.29
N ALA A 34 -29.83 -13.31 6.63
CA ALA A 34 -29.32 -14.41 5.83
C ALA A 34 -28.88 -13.99 4.42
N SER A 35 -29.24 -12.77 4.00
CA SER A 35 -28.91 -12.28 2.67
C SER A 35 -27.42 -12.03 2.49
N GLY A 36 -26.83 -12.52 1.39
CA GLY A 36 -25.46 -12.22 1.01
C GLY A 36 -25.21 -10.72 0.83
N TRP A 37 -26.19 -9.94 0.43
CA TRP A 37 -26.05 -8.48 0.32
C TRP A 37 -25.85 -7.79 1.67
N THR A 38 -26.50 -8.27 2.73
CA THR A 38 -26.30 -7.76 4.10
C THR A 38 -24.84 -7.96 4.52
N TRP A 39 -24.28 -9.14 4.28
CA TRP A 39 -22.89 -9.45 4.57
C TRP A 39 -21.90 -8.69 3.67
N VAL A 40 -22.18 -8.56 2.38
CA VAL A 40 -21.36 -7.75 1.45
C VAL A 40 -21.29 -6.29 1.91
N LEU A 41 -22.44 -5.69 2.24
CA LEU A 41 -22.47 -4.31 2.75
C LEU A 41 -21.77 -4.18 4.09
N SER A 42 -21.80 -5.21 4.93
CA SER A 42 -21.05 -5.25 6.21
C SER A 42 -19.55 -5.26 5.99
N ILE A 43 -19.07 -6.02 5.00
CA ILE A 43 -17.66 -5.99 4.58
C ILE A 43 -17.28 -4.61 4.01
N VAL A 44 -18.14 -4.01 3.19
CA VAL A 44 -17.93 -2.65 2.67
C VAL A 44 -17.86 -1.63 3.81
N GLY A 45 -18.78 -1.68 4.76
CA GLY A 45 -18.81 -0.83 5.95
C GLY A 45 -17.54 -0.95 6.79
N LEU A 46 -17.10 -2.18 7.03
CA LEU A 46 -15.82 -2.47 7.69
C LEU A 46 -14.65 -1.77 6.98
N VAL A 47 -14.55 -1.91 5.65
CA VAL A 47 -13.48 -1.26 4.86
C VAL A 47 -13.55 0.25 5.00
N VAL A 48 -14.73 0.84 4.88
CA VAL A 48 -14.94 2.28 4.99
C VAL A 48 -14.48 2.80 6.37
N VAL A 49 -14.87 2.14 7.46
CA VAL A 49 -14.49 2.54 8.82
C VAL A 49 -12.98 2.46 9.02
N ILE A 50 -12.35 1.33 8.68
CA ILE A 50 -10.91 1.17 8.83
C ILE A 50 -10.14 2.20 7.99
N ARG A 51 -10.56 2.40 6.74
CA ARG A 51 -9.91 3.36 5.84
C ARG A 51 -10.10 4.80 6.29
N ALA A 52 -11.28 5.16 6.79
CA ALA A 52 -11.54 6.48 7.35
C ALA A 52 -10.70 6.74 8.60
N ALA A 53 -10.63 5.79 9.53
CA ALA A 53 -9.79 5.89 10.72
C ALA A 53 -8.29 6.03 10.38
N LEU A 54 -7.83 5.44 9.28
CA LEU A 54 -6.44 5.51 8.83
C LEU A 54 -6.11 6.75 7.98
N ILE A 55 -7.08 7.62 7.63
CA ILE A 55 -6.82 8.84 6.83
C ILE A 55 -5.68 9.69 7.41
N PRO A 56 -5.61 10.03 8.72
CA PRO A 56 -4.51 10.83 9.26
C PRO A 56 -3.14 10.16 9.11
N VAL A 57 -3.10 8.83 9.18
CA VAL A 57 -1.89 8.06 8.96
C VAL A 57 -1.46 8.15 7.50
N PHE A 58 -2.40 8.00 6.56
CA PHE A 58 -2.13 8.15 5.12
C PHE A 58 -1.63 9.55 4.75
N VAL A 59 -2.18 10.60 5.35
CA VAL A 59 -1.68 11.97 5.13
C VAL A 59 -0.22 12.10 5.59
N LYS A 60 0.14 11.55 6.74
CA LYS A 60 1.54 11.51 7.21
C LYS A 60 2.45 10.73 6.25
N GLN A 61 1.98 9.59 5.75
CA GLN A 61 2.70 8.77 4.76
C GLN A 61 2.94 9.55 3.45
N ILE A 62 1.91 10.23 2.94
CA ILE A 62 2.04 11.07 1.73
C ILE A 62 3.10 12.16 1.92
N LYS A 63 3.10 12.82 3.08
CA LYS A 63 4.12 13.82 3.42
C LYS A 63 5.53 13.22 3.42
N ALA A 64 5.71 12.08 4.06
CA ALA A 64 6.99 11.38 4.13
C ALA A 64 7.49 10.90 2.75
N GLN A 65 6.61 10.33 1.92
CA GLN A 65 6.93 9.95 0.54
C GLN A 65 7.38 11.14 -0.31
N ARG A 66 6.77 12.31 -0.13
CA ARG A 66 7.17 13.53 -0.83
C ARG A 66 8.53 14.05 -0.39
N GLY A 67 8.82 14.01 0.91
CA GLY A 67 10.16 14.30 1.41
C GLY A 67 11.22 13.43 0.72
N MET A 68 10.94 12.14 0.57
CA MET A 68 11.83 11.22 -0.16
C MET A 68 11.95 11.55 -1.66
N GLN A 69 10.86 11.96 -2.31
CA GLN A 69 10.91 12.36 -3.73
C GLN A 69 11.69 13.65 -3.93
N ALA A 70 11.58 14.63 -3.02
CA ALA A 70 12.36 15.86 -3.05
C ALA A 70 13.88 15.62 -2.88
N LEU A 71 14.26 14.50 -2.29
CA LEU A 71 15.65 14.09 -2.09
C LEU A 71 16.27 13.38 -3.30
N GLN A 72 15.49 12.97 -4.28
CA GLN A 72 15.95 12.19 -5.42
C GLN A 72 17.13 12.83 -6.20
N PRO A 73 17.17 14.16 -6.46
CA PRO A 73 18.31 14.78 -7.12
C PRO A 73 19.63 14.62 -6.35
N ASP A 74 19.58 14.79 -5.02
CA ASP A 74 20.76 14.70 -4.16
C ASP A 74 21.23 13.23 -4.03
N LEU A 75 20.30 12.29 -3.95
CA LEU A 75 20.60 10.86 -3.99
C LEU A 75 21.27 10.45 -5.31
N ARG A 76 20.86 11.03 -6.43
CA ARG A 76 21.49 10.79 -7.74
C ARG A 76 22.93 11.31 -7.76
N LYS A 77 23.19 12.54 -7.27
CA LYS A 77 24.54 13.07 -7.17
C LYS A 77 25.42 12.15 -6.33
N LEU A 78 24.89 11.66 -5.20
CA LEU A 78 25.59 10.70 -4.36
C LEU A 78 25.90 9.39 -5.09
N GLN A 79 24.92 8.82 -5.79
CA GLN A 79 25.13 7.61 -6.59
C GLN A 79 26.13 7.81 -7.71
N GLN A 80 26.15 8.98 -8.36
CA GLN A 80 27.15 9.31 -9.39
C GLN A 80 28.55 9.42 -8.80
N LYS A 81 28.71 9.99 -7.60
CA LYS A 81 30.00 10.10 -6.87
C LYS A 81 30.64 8.72 -6.63
N TYR A 82 29.80 7.70 -6.41
CA TYR A 82 30.24 6.33 -6.13
C TYR A 82 30.11 5.38 -7.34
N LYS A 83 29.72 5.89 -8.51
CA LYS A 83 29.57 5.08 -9.71
C LYS A 83 30.92 4.44 -10.11
N GLY A 84 30.92 3.13 -10.31
CA GLY A 84 32.12 2.35 -10.67
C GLY A 84 33.02 1.94 -9.49
N LYS A 85 32.76 2.41 -8.26
CA LYS A 85 33.49 1.98 -7.07
C LYS A 85 32.79 0.74 -6.48
N THR A 86 33.43 -0.42 -6.58
CA THR A 86 32.85 -1.70 -6.16
C THR A 86 33.46 -2.23 -4.84
N ASP A 87 34.49 -1.57 -4.32
CA ASP A 87 35.13 -1.92 -3.07
C ASP A 87 34.24 -1.75 -1.85
N GLN A 88 34.47 -2.55 -0.82
CA GLN A 88 33.60 -2.58 0.38
C GLN A 88 33.60 -1.24 1.14
N LEU A 89 34.75 -0.56 1.19
CA LEU A 89 34.85 0.75 1.85
C LEU A 89 34.04 1.81 1.15
N SER A 90 34.06 1.86 -0.18
CA SER A 90 33.23 2.80 -0.95
C SER A 90 31.73 2.52 -0.79
N ARG A 91 31.32 1.26 -0.70
CA ARG A 91 29.92 0.89 -0.42
C ARG A 91 29.47 1.33 0.96
N GLN A 92 30.31 1.14 1.98
CA GLN A 92 30.03 1.60 3.35
C GLN A 92 29.94 3.13 3.41
N ALA A 93 30.91 3.83 2.80
CA ALA A 93 30.90 5.29 2.74
C ALA A 93 29.64 5.83 2.04
N MET A 94 29.25 5.24 0.90
CA MET A 94 28.02 5.59 0.21
C MET A 94 26.77 5.41 1.10
N THR A 95 26.68 4.30 1.83
CA THR A 95 25.57 4.04 2.75
C THR A 95 25.54 5.05 3.89
N GLN A 96 26.69 5.39 4.47
CA GLN A 96 26.79 6.39 5.53
C GLN A 96 26.39 7.80 5.04
N GLU A 97 26.91 8.24 3.87
CA GLU A 97 26.52 9.52 3.27
C GLU A 97 25.02 9.55 2.93
N GLN A 98 24.47 8.44 2.45
CA GLN A 98 23.04 8.32 2.17
C GLN A 98 22.20 8.46 3.45
N MET A 99 22.58 7.80 4.53
CA MET A 99 21.90 7.92 5.82
C MET A 99 22.04 9.33 6.42
N ALA A 100 23.21 9.96 6.27
CA ALA A 100 23.43 11.34 6.68
C ALA A 100 22.52 12.31 5.88
N LEU A 101 22.34 12.05 4.57
CA LEU A 101 21.46 12.83 3.71
C LEU A 101 19.98 12.72 4.17
N TYR A 102 19.51 11.50 4.48
CA TYR A 102 18.17 11.30 5.03
C TYR A 102 17.96 12.06 6.35
N LYS A 103 18.93 11.98 7.27
CA LYS A 103 18.89 12.69 8.56
C LYS A 103 18.82 14.21 8.37
N ARG A 104 19.65 14.79 7.49
CA ARG A 104 19.67 16.24 7.20
C ARG A 104 18.33 16.75 6.71
N HIS A 105 17.61 15.95 5.94
CA HIS A 105 16.32 16.31 5.37
C HIS A 105 15.12 15.84 6.20
N GLY A 106 15.34 15.29 7.39
CA GLY A 106 14.28 14.80 8.27
C GLY A 106 13.39 13.73 7.60
N THR A 107 13.97 12.95 6.66
CA THR A 107 13.26 11.91 5.91
C THR A 107 13.64 10.52 6.40
N ASN A 108 12.72 9.57 6.26
CA ASN A 108 12.92 8.18 6.63
C ASN A 108 12.78 7.29 5.40
N PRO A 109 13.80 6.48 5.03
CA PRO A 109 13.71 5.56 3.90
C PRO A 109 12.59 4.51 4.05
N PHE A 110 12.23 4.16 5.28
CA PHE A 110 11.13 3.21 5.55
C PHE A 110 9.72 3.81 5.36
N ALA A 111 9.61 5.11 5.15
CA ALA A 111 8.31 5.75 4.93
C ALA A 111 7.59 5.24 3.67
N ALA A 112 8.33 4.72 2.70
CA ALA A 112 7.75 4.15 1.48
C ALA A 112 7.04 2.80 1.72
N CYS A 113 7.51 1.99 2.68
CA CYS A 113 6.92 0.68 3.00
C CYS A 113 5.93 0.74 4.18
N LEU A 114 5.82 1.87 4.86
CA LEU A 114 4.93 2.06 6.01
C LEU A 114 3.45 1.71 5.69
N PRO A 115 2.89 2.03 4.49
CA PRO A 115 1.53 1.63 4.13
C PRO A 115 1.31 0.12 4.20
N ILE A 116 2.28 -0.65 3.72
CA ILE A 116 2.21 -2.12 3.73
C ILE A 116 2.23 -2.63 5.17
N ILE A 117 3.16 -2.13 6.00
CA ILE A 117 3.31 -2.56 7.40
C ILE A 117 2.02 -2.31 8.20
N ILE A 118 1.36 -1.16 8.00
CA ILE A 118 0.11 -0.83 8.69
C ILE A 118 -1.07 -1.66 8.16
N GLN A 119 -1.10 -1.92 6.85
CA GLN A 119 -2.20 -2.65 6.22
C GLN A 119 -2.17 -4.16 6.52
N MET A 120 -0.97 -4.75 6.68
CA MET A 120 -0.78 -6.20 6.82
C MET A 120 -1.59 -6.82 7.98
N PRO A 121 -1.60 -6.27 9.21
CA PRO A 121 -2.37 -6.86 10.32
C PRO A 121 -3.87 -6.93 10.01
N PHE A 122 -4.45 -5.87 9.44
CA PHE A 122 -5.87 -5.83 9.08
C PHE A 122 -6.20 -6.80 7.94
N PHE A 123 -5.32 -6.88 6.94
CA PHE A 123 -5.49 -7.81 5.84
C PHE A 123 -5.46 -9.26 6.31
N PHE A 124 -4.42 -9.66 7.06
CA PHE A 124 -4.31 -11.03 7.53
C PHE A 124 -5.40 -11.38 8.54
N ALA A 125 -5.80 -10.44 9.40
CA ALA A 125 -6.89 -10.66 10.33
C ALA A 125 -8.19 -10.96 9.59
N LEU A 126 -8.56 -10.14 8.62
CA LEU A 126 -9.79 -10.37 7.85
C LEU A 126 -9.68 -11.62 6.96
N PHE A 127 -8.53 -11.83 6.33
CA PHE A 127 -8.29 -13.04 5.55
C PHE A 127 -8.48 -14.30 6.39
N THR A 128 -7.91 -14.35 7.60
CA THR A 128 -8.07 -15.52 8.50
C THR A 128 -9.50 -15.66 9.01
N VAL A 129 -10.21 -14.56 9.26
CA VAL A 129 -11.62 -14.59 9.65
C VAL A 129 -12.45 -15.19 8.50
N LEU A 130 -12.40 -14.60 7.31
CA LEU A 130 -13.27 -15.01 6.19
C LEU A 130 -12.90 -16.38 5.61
N ASN A 131 -11.61 -16.72 5.56
CA ASN A 131 -11.15 -18.02 5.08
C ASN A 131 -11.42 -19.16 6.08
N GLY A 132 -11.62 -18.84 7.35
CA GLY A 132 -11.93 -19.82 8.39
C GLY A 132 -13.43 -20.05 8.60
N ILE A 133 -14.31 -19.31 7.95
CA ILE A 133 -15.76 -19.36 8.21
C ILE A 133 -16.34 -20.72 7.86
N SER A 134 -16.07 -21.27 6.68
CA SER A 134 -16.65 -22.55 6.24
C SER A 134 -16.32 -23.67 7.23
N ARG A 135 -15.05 -23.79 7.60
CA ARG A 135 -14.62 -24.78 8.60
C ARG A 135 -15.26 -24.54 9.97
N ALA A 136 -15.32 -23.29 10.42
CA ALA A 136 -15.94 -22.97 11.71
C ALA A 136 -17.45 -23.23 11.72
N SER A 137 -18.10 -23.06 10.56
CA SER A 137 -19.52 -23.41 10.34
C SER A 137 -19.75 -24.92 10.53
N GLU A 138 -18.91 -25.75 9.91
CA GLU A 138 -18.97 -27.22 10.06
C GLU A 138 -18.72 -27.68 11.52
N GLU A 139 -17.78 -27.02 12.21
CA GLU A 139 -17.41 -27.32 13.60
C GLU A 139 -18.41 -26.72 14.62
N GLY A 140 -19.34 -25.86 14.20
CA GLY A 140 -20.22 -25.10 15.12
C GLY A 140 -19.46 -24.11 15.98
N ALA A 141 -18.31 -23.59 15.51
CA ALA A 141 -17.40 -22.74 16.26
C ALA A 141 -17.62 -21.25 15.96
N GLN A 142 -17.21 -20.40 16.90
CA GLN A 142 -17.17 -18.95 16.69
C GLN A 142 -15.91 -18.51 15.95
N VAL A 143 -15.97 -17.37 15.24
CA VAL A 143 -14.82 -16.77 14.56
C VAL A 143 -14.66 -15.32 14.99
N GLY A 144 -13.66 -15.03 15.80
CA GLY A 144 -13.48 -13.70 16.37
C GLY A 144 -14.66 -13.28 17.24
N ALA A 145 -15.39 -12.24 16.83
CA ALA A 145 -16.61 -11.76 17.51
C ALA A 145 -17.90 -12.32 16.90
N LEU A 146 -17.82 -13.12 15.81
CA LEU A 146 -18.99 -13.75 15.19
C LEU A 146 -19.42 -14.98 16.01
N SER A 147 -20.68 -15.02 16.42
CA SER A 147 -21.28 -16.19 17.06
C SER A 147 -21.37 -17.38 16.07
N PRO A 148 -21.53 -18.63 16.55
CA PRO A 148 -21.73 -19.78 15.66
C PRO A 148 -22.91 -19.60 14.68
N ASP A 149 -23.96 -18.92 15.12
CA ASP A 149 -25.12 -18.65 14.26
C ASP A 149 -24.78 -17.63 13.16
N SER A 150 -24.07 -16.55 13.48
CA SER A 150 -23.58 -15.58 12.50
C SER A 150 -22.58 -16.19 11.51
N VAL A 151 -21.77 -17.14 11.97
CA VAL A 151 -20.83 -17.89 11.12
C VAL A 151 -21.60 -18.73 10.10
N ARG A 152 -22.62 -19.47 10.54
CA ARG A 152 -23.51 -20.25 9.65
C ARG A 152 -24.24 -19.35 8.66
N GLN A 153 -24.85 -18.25 9.14
CA GLN A 153 -25.52 -17.29 8.26
C GLN A 153 -24.60 -16.72 7.18
N PHE A 154 -23.33 -16.45 7.50
CA PHE A 154 -22.36 -16.00 6.51
C PHE A 154 -22.00 -17.10 5.50
N ASP A 155 -21.82 -18.33 5.97
CA ASP A 155 -21.44 -19.47 5.13
C ASP A 155 -22.53 -19.81 4.12
N ASP A 156 -23.81 -19.76 4.55
CA ASP A 156 -25.00 -19.97 3.72
C ASP A 156 -25.33 -18.78 2.82
N ALA A 157 -24.78 -17.59 3.13
CA ALA A 157 -25.10 -16.35 2.43
C ALA A 157 -24.58 -16.35 0.99
N THR A 158 -25.45 -16.07 0.03
CA THR A 158 -25.11 -16.08 -1.40
C THR A 158 -25.33 -14.72 -2.06
N ILE A 159 -24.49 -14.39 -3.03
CA ILE A 159 -24.72 -13.29 -3.98
C ILE A 159 -24.67 -13.83 -5.40
N PHE A 160 -25.69 -13.53 -6.20
CA PHE A 160 -25.82 -14.07 -7.56
C PHE A 160 -25.72 -15.61 -7.61
N GLY A 161 -26.15 -16.31 -6.57
CA GLY A 161 -26.07 -17.76 -6.45
C GLY A 161 -24.68 -18.31 -6.08
N ALA A 162 -23.75 -17.43 -5.69
CA ALA A 162 -22.39 -17.81 -5.25
C ALA A 162 -22.26 -17.62 -3.73
N PRO A 163 -21.99 -18.68 -2.93
CA PRO A 163 -21.72 -18.54 -1.50
C PRO A 163 -20.49 -17.67 -1.23
N LEU A 164 -20.56 -16.81 -0.21
CA LEU A 164 -19.47 -15.87 0.13
C LEU A 164 -18.21 -16.57 0.65
N SER A 165 -18.34 -17.74 1.20
CA SER A 165 -17.25 -18.59 1.70
C SER A 165 -16.57 -19.41 0.61
N SER A 166 -17.19 -19.53 -0.58
CA SER A 166 -16.68 -20.36 -1.68
C SER A 166 -15.49 -19.70 -2.40
N THR A 167 -14.57 -20.54 -2.88
CA THR A 167 -13.39 -20.12 -3.65
C THR A 167 -13.54 -20.54 -5.12
N PHE A 168 -12.82 -19.83 -6.02
CA PHE A 168 -12.77 -20.24 -7.44
C PHE A 168 -12.31 -21.69 -7.61
N LEU A 169 -11.23 -22.10 -6.92
CA LEU A 169 -10.74 -23.49 -7.03
C LEU A 169 -11.69 -24.51 -6.40
N GLY A 170 -12.35 -24.16 -5.30
CA GLY A 170 -13.33 -25.04 -4.65
C GLY A 170 -14.60 -25.29 -5.50
N SER A 171 -14.86 -24.42 -6.49
CA SER A 171 -16.04 -24.56 -7.37
C SER A 171 -15.93 -25.61 -8.47
N PHE A 172 -14.77 -26.28 -8.62
CA PHE A 172 -14.54 -27.39 -9.56
C PHE A 172 -14.71 -28.76 -8.91
N GLY A 173 -15.46 -28.88 -7.80
CA GLY A 173 -15.78 -30.14 -7.13
C GLY A 173 -16.80 -30.99 -7.88
N ALA A 174 -17.44 -31.93 -7.15
CA ALA A 174 -18.42 -32.89 -7.73
C ALA A 174 -19.63 -32.19 -8.39
N GLU A 175 -20.02 -31.01 -7.85
CA GLU A 175 -21.02 -30.13 -8.47
C GLU A 175 -20.35 -28.78 -8.78
N MET A 176 -20.13 -28.52 -10.07
CA MET A 176 -19.50 -27.29 -10.53
C MET A 176 -20.42 -26.08 -10.30
N ASN A 177 -20.01 -25.13 -9.46
CA ASN A 177 -20.75 -23.89 -9.24
C ASN A 177 -20.29 -22.77 -10.21
N VAL A 178 -21.03 -22.67 -11.32
CA VAL A 178 -20.74 -21.70 -12.40
C VAL A 178 -20.84 -20.26 -11.90
N SER A 179 -21.76 -19.95 -10.95
CA SER A 179 -21.89 -18.61 -10.38
C SER A 179 -20.64 -18.17 -9.63
N VAL A 180 -20.04 -19.08 -8.84
CA VAL A 180 -18.78 -18.82 -8.14
C VAL A 180 -17.64 -18.55 -9.13
N ILE A 181 -17.55 -19.35 -10.20
CA ILE A 181 -16.52 -19.19 -11.24
C ILE A 181 -16.63 -17.82 -11.89
N ILE A 182 -17.82 -17.47 -12.40
CA ILE A 182 -18.06 -16.21 -13.10
C ILE A 182 -17.79 -15.02 -12.18
N LEU A 183 -18.36 -15.03 -10.97
CA LEU A 183 -18.20 -13.94 -10.01
C LEU A 183 -16.75 -13.74 -9.58
N SER A 184 -16.04 -14.84 -9.28
CA SER A 184 -14.61 -14.77 -8.92
C SER A 184 -13.77 -14.21 -10.05
N VAL A 185 -13.98 -14.64 -11.29
CA VAL A 185 -13.25 -14.13 -12.47
C VAL A 185 -13.49 -12.63 -12.65
N ILE A 186 -14.75 -12.18 -12.58
CA ILE A 186 -15.10 -10.75 -12.70
C ILE A 186 -14.39 -9.95 -11.60
N MET A 187 -14.45 -10.41 -10.36
CA MET A 187 -13.84 -9.70 -9.22
C MET A 187 -12.31 -9.68 -9.30
N ILE A 188 -11.66 -10.78 -9.69
CA ILE A 188 -10.21 -10.87 -9.87
C ILE A 188 -9.77 -9.92 -10.99
N ILE A 189 -10.49 -9.87 -12.11
CA ILE A 189 -10.20 -8.92 -13.20
C ILE A 189 -10.39 -7.49 -12.72
N ALA A 190 -11.50 -7.17 -12.07
CA ALA A 190 -11.79 -5.82 -11.54
C ALA A 190 -10.72 -5.37 -10.53
N MET A 191 -10.32 -6.25 -9.63
CA MET A 191 -9.26 -6.03 -8.65
C MET A 191 -7.91 -5.75 -9.32
N THR A 192 -7.50 -6.61 -10.24
CA THR A 192 -6.23 -6.50 -10.97
C THR A 192 -6.18 -5.24 -11.82
N ALA A 193 -7.26 -4.95 -12.56
CA ALA A 193 -7.37 -3.77 -13.40
C ALA A 193 -7.36 -2.48 -12.58
N SER A 194 -8.15 -2.40 -11.50
CA SER A 194 -8.19 -1.21 -10.62
C SER A 194 -6.84 -0.94 -9.97
N GLN A 195 -6.13 -1.96 -9.53
CA GLN A 195 -4.79 -1.84 -8.97
C GLN A 195 -3.78 -1.36 -10.01
N PHE A 196 -3.80 -1.93 -11.21
CA PHE A 196 -2.95 -1.51 -12.33
C PHE A 196 -3.22 -0.05 -12.72
N ILE A 197 -4.50 0.33 -12.90
CA ILE A 197 -4.90 1.70 -13.24
C ILE A 197 -4.42 2.68 -12.17
N THR A 198 -4.59 2.36 -10.89
CA THR A 198 -4.16 3.21 -9.78
C THR A 198 -2.65 3.44 -9.82
N GLN A 199 -1.86 2.38 -9.96
CA GLN A 199 -0.41 2.47 -10.03
C GLN A 199 0.06 3.26 -11.27
N LYS A 200 -0.54 3.00 -12.43
CA LYS A 200 -0.25 3.74 -13.67
C LYS A 200 -0.55 5.24 -13.50
N GLN A 201 -1.66 5.60 -12.85
CA GLN A 201 -2.02 6.99 -12.59
C GLN A 201 -1.02 7.68 -11.66
N ILE A 202 -0.57 7.01 -10.58
CA ILE A 202 0.44 7.54 -9.68
C ILE A 202 1.73 7.83 -10.45
N MET A 203 2.22 6.88 -11.23
CA MET A 203 3.47 7.02 -11.98
C MET A 203 3.37 8.09 -13.06
N ALA A 204 2.29 8.10 -13.85
CA ALA A 204 2.16 9.02 -14.98
C ALA A 204 1.85 10.46 -14.57
N LYS A 205 1.08 10.66 -13.51
CA LYS A 205 0.57 11.99 -13.14
C LYS A 205 1.19 12.58 -11.88
N ASN A 206 1.62 11.75 -10.94
CA ASN A 206 2.03 12.20 -9.60
C ASN A 206 3.53 12.03 -9.31
N MET A 207 4.34 11.70 -10.31
CA MET A 207 5.80 11.60 -10.17
C MET A 207 6.51 12.63 -11.03
N SER A 208 7.62 13.18 -10.52
CA SER A 208 8.48 14.07 -11.31
C SER A 208 9.31 13.27 -12.33
N ALA A 209 9.74 13.94 -13.41
CA ALA A 209 10.58 13.31 -14.44
C ALA A 209 11.89 12.77 -13.86
N GLU A 210 12.47 13.50 -12.89
CA GLU A 210 13.69 13.08 -12.19
C GLU A 210 13.45 11.82 -11.37
N ALA A 211 12.33 11.74 -10.64
CA ALA A 211 11.99 10.54 -9.86
C ALA A 211 11.83 9.31 -10.75
N LEU A 212 11.17 9.46 -11.91
CA LEU A 212 10.93 8.36 -12.86
C LEU A 212 12.20 7.73 -13.45
N GLN A 213 13.30 8.50 -13.51
CA GLN A 213 14.58 8.01 -14.02
C GLN A 213 15.46 7.37 -12.95
N SER A 214 15.07 7.38 -11.66
CA SER A 214 15.88 6.80 -10.58
C SER A 214 15.98 5.27 -10.71
N PRO A 215 17.09 4.63 -10.31
CA PRO A 215 17.24 3.17 -10.30
C PRO A 215 16.14 2.48 -9.47
N PHE A 216 15.75 3.09 -8.36
CA PHE A 216 14.64 2.63 -7.51
C PHE A 216 13.32 2.54 -8.31
N MET A 217 13.03 3.53 -9.17
CA MET A 217 11.83 3.53 -9.99
C MET A 217 11.85 2.49 -11.09
N ARG A 218 13.04 2.10 -11.56
CA ARG A 218 13.18 0.99 -12.52
C ARG A 218 12.71 -0.32 -11.89
N GLN A 219 13.10 -0.57 -10.65
CA GLN A 219 12.62 -1.72 -9.87
C GLN A 219 11.13 -1.63 -9.56
N GLN A 220 10.62 -0.45 -9.20
CA GLN A 220 9.20 -0.24 -8.93
C GLN A 220 8.31 -0.44 -10.18
N LYS A 221 8.82 -0.14 -11.40
CA LYS A 221 8.13 -0.47 -12.66
C LYS A 221 7.92 -1.98 -12.83
N ILE A 222 8.90 -2.79 -12.47
CA ILE A 222 8.76 -4.26 -12.49
C ILE A 222 7.65 -4.68 -11.54
N MET A 223 7.62 -4.16 -10.32
CA MET A 223 6.56 -4.42 -9.37
C MET A 223 5.17 -3.95 -9.84
N LEU A 224 5.09 -2.91 -10.67
CA LEU A 224 3.83 -2.44 -11.27
C LEU A 224 3.13 -3.53 -12.09
N TYR A 225 3.88 -4.35 -12.81
CA TYR A 225 3.33 -5.41 -13.66
C TYR A 225 3.22 -6.75 -12.92
N ILE A 226 4.23 -7.10 -12.12
CA ILE A 226 4.28 -8.40 -11.44
C ILE A 226 3.29 -8.46 -10.28
N LEU A 227 3.19 -7.42 -9.46
CA LEU A 227 2.38 -7.45 -8.26
C LEU A 227 0.88 -7.66 -8.52
N PRO A 228 0.22 -6.96 -9.47
CA PRO A 228 -1.17 -7.23 -9.82
C PRO A 228 -1.38 -8.65 -10.36
N LEU A 229 -0.42 -9.18 -11.11
CA LEU A 229 -0.48 -10.54 -11.63
C LEU A 229 -0.39 -11.59 -10.52
N VAL A 230 0.54 -11.42 -9.58
CA VAL A 230 0.68 -12.32 -8.41
C VAL A 230 -0.59 -12.34 -7.57
N PHE A 231 -1.18 -11.16 -7.33
CA PHE A 231 -2.44 -11.07 -6.60
C PHE A 231 -3.64 -11.59 -7.41
N GLY A 232 -3.64 -11.42 -8.73
CA GLY A 232 -4.64 -12.00 -9.61
C GLY A 232 -4.62 -13.54 -9.55
N ILE A 233 -3.43 -14.14 -9.65
CA ILE A 233 -3.26 -15.60 -9.52
C ILE A 233 -3.59 -16.06 -8.09
N GLY A 234 -3.15 -15.32 -7.07
CA GLY A 234 -3.49 -15.64 -5.67
C GLY A 234 -4.98 -15.60 -5.39
N GLY A 235 -5.70 -14.72 -6.08
CA GLY A 235 -7.14 -14.51 -5.92
C GLY A 235 -8.00 -15.75 -6.20
N ILE A 236 -7.51 -16.70 -7.00
CA ILE A 236 -8.23 -17.95 -7.28
C ILE A 236 -8.42 -18.84 -6.03
N ASN A 237 -7.59 -18.62 -5.00
CA ASN A 237 -7.68 -19.35 -3.72
C ASN A 237 -8.50 -18.58 -2.67
N PHE A 238 -8.96 -17.37 -2.98
CA PHE A 238 -9.65 -16.54 -1.99
C PHE A 238 -11.15 -16.76 -2.04
N PRO A 239 -11.80 -16.88 -0.86
CA PRO A 239 -13.26 -16.81 -0.76
C PRO A 239 -13.82 -15.53 -1.38
N ILE A 240 -15.04 -15.59 -1.91
CA ILE A 240 -15.72 -14.42 -2.49
C ILE A 240 -15.77 -13.26 -1.51
N GLY A 241 -16.03 -13.49 -0.21
CA GLY A 241 -15.99 -12.46 0.82
C GLY A 241 -14.65 -11.71 0.91
N VAL A 242 -13.51 -12.42 0.72
CA VAL A 242 -12.18 -11.79 0.65
C VAL A 242 -12.01 -10.99 -0.62
N LEU A 243 -12.52 -11.48 -1.76
CA LEU A 243 -12.50 -10.72 -3.03
C LEU A 243 -13.34 -9.44 -2.93
N VAL A 244 -14.50 -9.48 -2.25
CA VAL A 244 -15.32 -8.29 -1.95
C VAL A 244 -14.52 -7.26 -1.15
N TYR A 245 -13.90 -7.68 -0.06
CA TYR A 245 -13.04 -6.83 0.75
C TYR A 245 -11.93 -6.18 -0.08
N TRP A 246 -11.24 -6.98 -0.88
CA TRP A 246 -10.11 -6.49 -1.66
C TRP A 246 -10.53 -5.54 -2.78
N THR A 247 -11.60 -5.88 -3.49
CA THR A 247 -12.17 -5.01 -4.52
C THR A 247 -12.60 -3.67 -3.94
N THR A 248 -13.32 -3.68 -2.80
CA THR A 248 -13.72 -2.46 -2.07
C THR A 248 -12.51 -1.64 -1.65
N THR A 249 -11.48 -2.30 -1.12
CA THR A 249 -10.20 -1.67 -0.75
C THR A 249 -9.51 -1.00 -1.94
N ASN A 250 -9.52 -1.64 -3.10
CA ASN A 250 -8.94 -1.08 -4.32
C ASN A 250 -9.74 0.12 -4.85
N ILE A 251 -11.07 0.05 -4.83
CA ILE A 251 -11.95 1.18 -5.19
C ILE A 251 -11.68 2.37 -4.28
N TRP A 252 -11.63 2.15 -2.96
CA TRP A 252 -11.27 3.20 -2.00
C TRP A 252 -9.91 3.81 -2.30
N THR A 253 -8.88 2.96 -2.50
CA THR A 253 -7.52 3.40 -2.79
C THR A 253 -7.46 4.20 -4.09
N MET A 254 -8.17 3.77 -5.12
CA MET A 254 -8.28 4.48 -6.39
C MET A 254 -8.92 5.87 -6.20
N ALA A 255 -10.06 5.95 -5.52
CA ALA A 255 -10.73 7.22 -5.21
C ALA A 255 -9.83 8.16 -4.39
N GLN A 256 -9.18 7.64 -3.36
CA GLN A 256 -8.22 8.37 -2.53
C GLN A 256 -7.04 8.91 -3.35
N GLN A 257 -6.46 8.10 -4.24
CA GLN A 257 -5.35 8.52 -5.11
C GLN A 257 -5.79 9.58 -6.12
N PHE A 258 -6.98 9.47 -6.70
CA PHE A 258 -7.55 10.52 -7.55
C PHE A 258 -7.68 11.86 -6.81
N TYR A 259 -8.18 11.81 -5.56
CA TYR A 259 -8.28 13.00 -4.73
C TYR A 259 -6.90 13.62 -4.44
N VAL A 260 -5.92 12.80 -4.03
CA VAL A 260 -4.54 13.22 -3.72
C VAL A 260 -3.86 13.83 -4.96
N ILE A 261 -3.93 13.17 -6.11
CA ILE A 261 -3.35 13.66 -7.37
C ILE A 261 -3.98 15.00 -7.78
N ARG A 262 -5.30 15.16 -7.58
CA ARG A 262 -6.02 16.38 -7.98
C ARG A 262 -5.83 17.56 -7.02
N LYS A 263 -5.83 17.33 -5.71
CA LYS A 263 -5.83 18.37 -4.67
C LYS A 263 -4.47 18.60 -4.02
N MET A 264 -3.69 17.56 -3.92
CA MET A 264 -2.39 17.54 -3.25
C MET A 264 -1.34 16.83 -4.13
N PRO A 265 -1.03 17.30 -5.34
CA PRO A 265 -0.04 16.64 -6.20
C PRO A 265 1.37 16.75 -5.64
N THR A 266 2.27 15.87 -6.11
CA THR A 266 3.69 15.93 -5.79
C THR A 266 4.37 17.11 -6.49
N PRO A 267 5.22 17.90 -5.82
CA PRO A 267 6.01 18.93 -6.48
C PRO A 267 6.79 18.42 -7.69
N GLY A 268 6.82 19.22 -8.76
CA GLY A 268 7.50 18.84 -10.03
C GLY A 268 6.79 17.79 -10.86
N SER A 269 5.61 17.32 -10.46
CA SER A 269 4.82 16.36 -11.23
C SER A 269 3.91 17.04 -12.27
N PRO A 270 3.45 16.33 -13.34
CA PRO A 270 2.45 16.85 -14.27
C PRO A 270 1.16 17.30 -13.57
N ALA A 271 0.75 16.61 -12.51
CA ALA A 271 -0.43 16.97 -11.73
C ALA A 271 -0.25 18.29 -10.97
N ALA A 272 0.98 18.60 -10.49
CA ALA A 272 1.28 19.87 -9.84
C ALA A 272 1.15 21.04 -10.82
N LYS A 273 1.68 20.88 -12.02
CA LYS A 273 1.52 21.86 -13.12
C LYS A 273 0.03 22.07 -13.42
N ALA A 274 -0.72 20.99 -13.63
CA ALA A 274 -2.15 21.07 -13.88
C ALA A 274 -2.96 21.71 -12.73
N LEU A 275 -2.50 21.60 -11.48
CA LEU A 275 -3.11 22.30 -10.35
C LEU A 275 -2.80 23.81 -10.42
N ALA A 276 -1.55 24.20 -10.69
CA ALA A 276 -1.14 25.58 -10.85
C ALA A 276 -1.93 26.27 -11.98
N ASP A 277 -2.04 25.64 -13.14
CA ASP A 277 -2.80 26.15 -14.29
C ASP A 277 -4.28 26.34 -13.96
N ARG A 278 -4.90 25.39 -13.24
CA ARG A 278 -6.30 25.52 -12.79
C ARG A 278 -6.50 26.65 -11.79
N ARG A 279 -5.53 26.93 -10.92
CA ARG A 279 -5.58 28.04 -9.95
C ARG A 279 -5.39 29.37 -10.65
N ALA A 280 -4.42 29.45 -11.58
CA ALA A 280 -4.19 30.64 -12.40
C ALA A 280 -5.44 31.04 -13.18
N LYS A 281 -6.13 30.07 -13.83
CA LYS A 281 -7.39 30.31 -14.54
C LYS A 281 -8.53 30.85 -13.64
N LYS A 282 -8.43 30.62 -12.31
CA LYS A 282 -9.39 31.10 -11.31
C LYS A 282 -8.94 32.36 -10.58
N GLY A 283 -7.81 32.98 -10.99
CA GLY A 283 -7.22 34.15 -10.31
C GLY A 283 -6.73 33.86 -8.89
N LEU A 284 -6.52 32.58 -8.52
CA LEU A 284 -6.08 32.18 -7.19
C LEU A 284 -4.57 32.07 -7.12
N PRO A 285 -3.92 32.50 -6.01
CA PRO A 285 -2.48 32.38 -5.84
C PRO A 285 -2.03 30.92 -5.90
N VAL A 286 -0.79 30.68 -6.36
CA VAL A 286 -0.18 29.34 -6.34
C VAL A 286 -0.13 28.87 -4.88
N ALA A 287 -0.79 27.75 -4.57
CA ALA A 287 -0.74 27.18 -3.23
C ALA A 287 0.61 26.49 -3.00
N PRO A 288 1.24 26.69 -1.83
CA PRO A 288 2.40 25.91 -1.46
C PRO A 288 2.04 24.43 -1.48
N LEU A 289 2.80 23.63 -2.22
CA LEU A 289 2.59 22.20 -2.30
C LEU A 289 3.15 21.52 -1.05
N LEU A 290 2.45 20.54 -0.52
CA LEU A 290 2.91 19.73 0.60
C LEU A 290 4.25 19.07 0.24
N GLY A 291 5.33 19.35 0.99
CA GLY A 291 6.69 18.84 0.73
C GLY A 291 7.50 19.69 -0.25
N GLU A 292 7.00 20.85 -0.65
CA GLU A 292 7.80 21.86 -1.36
C GLU A 292 8.87 22.37 -0.39
N ARG A 293 10.15 22.29 -0.80
CA ARG A 293 11.22 22.93 -0.04
C ARG A 293 10.91 24.44 0.00
N LYS A 294 10.80 25.00 1.19
CA LYS A 294 11.09 26.42 1.34
C LYS A 294 12.52 26.55 0.80
N THR A 295 12.69 27.34 -0.23
CA THR A 295 14.03 27.75 -0.69
C THR A 295 14.69 28.47 0.47
N GLU A 296 15.34 27.72 1.35
CA GLU A 296 16.35 28.34 2.23
C GLU A 296 17.43 28.91 1.33
N PRO A 297 17.91 30.15 1.58
CA PRO A 297 19.02 30.72 0.84
C PRO A 297 20.16 29.71 0.85
N ALA A 298 20.84 29.59 -0.30
CA ALA A 298 21.92 28.62 -0.53
C ALA A 298 22.82 28.57 0.71
N ILE A 299 22.80 27.41 1.39
CA ILE A 299 23.71 27.16 2.52
C ILE A 299 25.11 27.25 1.92
N GLU A 300 25.91 28.20 2.41
CA GLU A 300 27.32 28.33 2.09
C GLU A 300 27.97 26.93 2.02
N ALA A 301 28.73 26.73 0.96
CA ALA A 301 29.43 25.50 0.72
C ALA A 301 30.16 25.04 1.99
N VAL A 302 29.75 23.90 2.55
CA VAL A 302 30.47 23.26 3.65
C VAL A 302 31.91 23.11 3.18
N PRO A 303 32.95 23.62 3.93
CA PRO A 303 34.32 23.50 3.52
C PRO A 303 34.66 22.04 3.26
N GLU A 304 35.23 21.78 2.09
CA GLU A 304 35.77 20.46 1.74
C GLU A 304 36.60 19.96 2.91
N VAL A 305 36.22 18.83 3.49
CA VAL A 305 37.08 18.13 4.43
C VAL A 305 38.30 17.72 3.61
N ARG A 306 39.38 18.51 3.74
CA ARG A 306 40.66 18.23 3.12
C ARG A 306 41.03 16.81 3.49
N GLY A 307 41.24 15.98 2.45
CA GLY A 307 41.61 14.60 2.58
C GLY A 307 42.80 14.38 3.54
N GLN A 308 42.79 13.23 4.19
CA GLN A 308 43.82 12.78 5.10
C GLN A 308 45.20 13.13 4.55
N ARG A 309 46.08 13.67 5.41
CA ARG A 309 47.49 13.94 5.13
C ARG A 309 48.12 12.73 4.46
N VAL A 310 48.68 12.94 3.26
CA VAL A 310 49.48 11.95 2.55
C VAL A 310 50.61 11.53 3.49
N GLN A 311 50.70 10.24 3.85
CA GLN A 311 51.79 9.73 4.65
C GLN A 311 53.11 9.97 3.93
N PRO A 312 54.19 10.46 4.62
CA PRO A 312 55.48 10.65 4.00
C PRO A 312 56.04 9.35 3.47
N GLN A 313 56.38 9.28 2.19
CA GLN A 313 57.01 8.12 1.62
C GLN A 313 58.42 7.95 2.21
N ARG A 314 58.71 6.78 2.79
CA ARG A 314 59.98 6.40 3.35
C ARG A 314 61.03 6.38 2.23
N LYS A 315 62.03 7.28 2.28
CA LYS A 315 63.14 7.31 1.33
C LYS A 315 63.88 5.95 1.33
N LYS A 316 63.98 5.33 0.15
CA LYS A 316 64.79 4.10 -0.04
C LYS A 316 66.26 4.37 0.34
N ARG A 317 66.77 3.66 1.33
CA ARG A 317 68.15 3.68 1.78
C ARG A 317 69.03 3.11 0.66
N LYS A 318 69.93 3.91 0.04
CA LYS A 318 70.94 3.42 -0.90
C LYS A 318 71.87 2.49 -0.13
N LYS A 319 71.95 1.23 -0.58
CA LYS A 319 73.05 0.31 -0.15
C LYS A 319 74.32 0.83 -0.73
N ARG A 320 75.36 1.01 0.14
CA ARG A 320 76.77 1.05 -0.20
C ARG A 320 77.28 -0.37 -0.28
#